data_28e19d7a0742ba4967d829a6041c9ead
#
_entry.id   28e19d7a0742ba4967d829a6041c9ead
#
_cell.length_a   1.000
_cell.length_b   1.000
_cell.length_c   1.000
_cell.angle_alpha   90.00
_cell.angle_beta   90.00
_cell.angle_gamma   90.00
#
_symmetry.space_group_name_H-M   'P 1'
#
loop_
_entity.id
_entity.type
_entity.pdbx_description
1 polymer ?
#
loop_
_entity_poly.entity_id
_entity_poly.type
_entity_poly.pdbx_seq_one_letter_code
_entity_poly.pdbx_strand_id
1 'polypeptide(L)'
;MSTRRPTITDVARRAGVSPSTASVVFSGKTAVSDATRQRVIDAAGALGYTGPDPRAASLRRGRSGIVGVVFEEHLGAAFLDPVKTLMMDGLTDGVASLGAGLLLLRDHAPLGTEPTLTTAPLDAAVLIGCSGMLRESLAVVTARGIPVVVIEGDAGEGIPKIGRASCRERV
;
A
#
# COMPACT_ATOMS: atom_id res chain seq x y z
N MET A 1 -12.80 -26.22 -13.37
CA MET A 1 -13.14 -25.28 -14.47
C MET A 1 -12.70 -23.89 -14.03
N SER A 2 -11.62 -23.36 -14.63
CA SER A 2 -11.15 -22.01 -14.33
C SER A 2 -12.07 -21.01 -15.03
N THR A 3 -13.01 -20.44 -14.30
CA THR A 3 -13.86 -19.36 -14.82
C THR A 3 -13.01 -18.10 -14.93
N ARG A 4 -12.66 -17.74 -16.17
CA ARG A 4 -11.94 -16.49 -16.45
C ARG A 4 -12.70 -15.31 -15.83
N ARG A 5 -12.02 -14.52 -15.02
CA ARG A 5 -12.60 -13.32 -14.40
C ARG A 5 -13.07 -12.34 -15.50
N PRO A 6 -14.31 -11.80 -15.42
CA PRO A 6 -14.81 -10.83 -16.38
C PRO A 6 -13.90 -9.61 -16.45
N THR A 7 -13.73 -9.05 -17.64
CA THR A 7 -12.91 -7.88 -17.89
C THR A 7 -13.76 -6.65 -18.26
N ILE A 8 -13.19 -5.46 -18.20
CA ILE A 8 -13.88 -4.23 -18.64
C ILE A 8 -14.31 -4.32 -20.12
N THR A 9 -13.59 -5.05 -20.94
CA THR A 9 -13.93 -5.28 -22.34
C THR A 9 -15.20 -6.13 -22.48
N ASP A 10 -15.39 -7.11 -21.59
CA ASP A 10 -16.60 -7.94 -21.58
C ASP A 10 -17.82 -7.12 -21.15
N VAL A 11 -17.64 -6.23 -20.14
CA VAL A 11 -18.69 -5.27 -19.73
C VAL A 11 -19.04 -4.32 -20.85
N ALA A 12 -18.05 -3.71 -21.51
CA ALA A 12 -18.26 -2.80 -22.62
C ALA A 12 -19.04 -3.44 -23.76
N ARG A 13 -18.66 -4.67 -24.15
CA ARG A 13 -19.34 -5.44 -25.18
C ARG A 13 -20.82 -5.71 -24.80
N ARG A 14 -21.09 -6.11 -23.55
CA ARG A 14 -22.46 -6.36 -23.07
C ARG A 14 -23.29 -5.09 -22.97
N ALA A 15 -22.69 -3.96 -22.60
CA ALA A 15 -23.35 -2.66 -22.48
C ALA A 15 -23.53 -1.93 -23.81
N GLY A 16 -22.95 -2.42 -24.92
CA GLY A 16 -22.96 -1.77 -26.22
C GLY A 16 -22.20 -0.43 -26.24
N VAL A 17 -21.06 -0.35 -25.56
CA VAL A 17 -20.20 0.85 -25.48
C VAL A 17 -18.74 0.49 -25.78
N SER A 18 -17.90 1.51 -25.99
CA SER A 18 -16.46 1.28 -26.10
C SER A 18 -15.84 0.92 -24.73
N PRO A 19 -14.72 0.17 -24.70
CA PRO A 19 -14.00 -0.11 -23.46
C PRO A 19 -13.56 1.16 -22.72
N SER A 20 -13.24 2.23 -23.44
CA SER A 20 -12.92 3.55 -22.84
C SER A 20 -14.13 4.14 -22.14
N THR A 21 -15.31 4.10 -22.77
CA THR A 21 -16.55 4.58 -22.16
C THR A 21 -16.90 3.77 -20.89
N ALA A 22 -16.81 2.46 -20.95
CA ALA A 22 -17.02 1.61 -19.77
C ALA A 22 -16.02 1.95 -18.63
N SER A 23 -14.74 2.15 -18.97
CA SER A 23 -13.70 2.53 -18.00
C SER A 23 -13.97 3.89 -17.35
N VAL A 24 -14.48 4.87 -18.09
CA VAL A 24 -14.84 6.20 -17.59
C VAL A 24 -15.97 6.11 -16.56
N VAL A 25 -16.96 5.24 -16.77
CA VAL A 25 -18.05 5.04 -15.80
C VAL A 25 -17.52 4.59 -14.44
N PHE A 26 -16.53 3.68 -14.42
CA PHE A 26 -15.93 3.19 -13.17
C PHE A 26 -14.91 4.17 -12.55
N SER A 27 -14.28 5.03 -13.35
CA SER A 27 -13.30 6.00 -12.84
C SER A 27 -13.91 7.30 -12.35
N GLY A 28 -15.13 7.62 -12.75
CA GLY A 28 -15.83 8.86 -12.40
C GLY A 28 -15.21 10.15 -12.94
N LYS A 29 -14.16 10.05 -13.78
CA LYS A 29 -13.34 11.21 -14.19
C LYS A 29 -13.99 12.10 -15.25
N THR A 30 -15.02 11.64 -15.94
CA THR A 30 -15.66 12.37 -17.04
C THR A 30 -17.16 12.14 -16.99
N ALA A 31 -17.94 13.16 -17.34
CA ALA A 31 -19.39 13.06 -17.40
C ALA A 31 -19.80 12.06 -18.50
N VAL A 32 -20.63 11.11 -18.13
CA VAL A 32 -21.29 10.17 -19.02
C VAL A 32 -22.78 10.29 -18.76
N SER A 33 -23.62 10.19 -19.79
CA SER A 33 -25.06 10.25 -19.60
C SER A 33 -25.54 9.17 -18.63
N ASP A 34 -26.56 9.48 -17.82
CA ASP A 34 -27.10 8.56 -16.82
C ASP A 34 -27.57 7.24 -17.45
N ALA A 35 -28.20 7.32 -18.63
CA ALA A 35 -28.62 6.14 -19.38
C ALA A 35 -27.43 5.23 -19.76
N THR A 36 -26.29 5.80 -20.17
CA THR A 36 -25.09 5.02 -20.49
C THR A 36 -24.44 4.46 -19.22
N ARG A 37 -24.39 5.25 -18.15
CA ARG A 37 -23.91 4.81 -16.84
C ARG A 37 -24.69 3.61 -16.34
N GLN A 38 -26.03 3.68 -16.39
CA GLN A 38 -26.89 2.60 -15.92
C GLN A 38 -26.67 1.31 -16.72
N ARG A 39 -26.63 1.40 -18.06
CA ARG A 39 -26.36 0.21 -18.91
C ARG A 39 -25.02 -0.47 -18.58
N VAL A 40 -23.99 0.31 -18.30
CA VAL A 40 -22.67 -0.23 -17.94
C VAL A 40 -22.70 -0.90 -16.57
N ILE A 41 -23.38 -0.30 -15.58
CA ILE A 41 -23.52 -0.86 -14.23
C ILE A 41 -24.33 -2.17 -14.29
N ASP A 42 -25.44 -2.20 -15.03
CA ASP A 42 -26.29 -3.40 -15.18
C ASP A 42 -25.50 -4.53 -15.87
N ALA A 43 -24.74 -4.21 -16.92
CA ALA A 43 -23.88 -5.16 -17.61
C ALA A 43 -22.78 -5.71 -16.68
N ALA A 44 -22.19 -4.88 -15.85
CA ALA A 44 -21.18 -5.29 -14.86
C ALA A 44 -21.80 -6.24 -13.81
N GLY A 45 -22.95 -5.88 -13.25
CA GLY A 45 -23.67 -6.73 -12.29
C GLY A 45 -24.01 -8.08 -12.87
N ALA A 46 -24.55 -8.13 -14.10
CA ALA A 46 -24.91 -9.38 -14.79
C ALA A 46 -23.69 -10.28 -15.11
N LEU A 47 -22.49 -9.72 -15.19
CA LEU A 47 -21.25 -10.47 -15.41
C LEU A 47 -20.49 -10.78 -14.10
N GLY A 48 -20.93 -10.28 -12.96
CA GLY A 48 -20.18 -10.35 -11.71
C GLY A 48 -18.86 -9.55 -11.75
N TYR A 49 -18.80 -8.49 -12.56
CA TYR A 49 -17.64 -7.62 -12.66
C TYR A 49 -17.63 -6.60 -11.51
N THR A 50 -16.66 -6.69 -10.64
CA THR A 50 -16.54 -5.85 -9.41
C THR A 50 -15.71 -4.58 -9.59
N GLY A 51 -15.28 -4.29 -10.81
CA GLY A 51 -14.44 -3.13 -11.11
C GLY A 51 -13.09 -3.51 -11.74
N PRO A 52 -12.30 -2.48 -12.13
CA PRO A 52 -10.95 -2.68 -12.67
C PRO A 52 -10.06 -3.45 -11.67
N ASP A 53 -9.21 -4.34 -12.19
CA ASP A 53 -8.24 -5.04 -11.35
C ASP A 53 -7.28 -4.00 -10.69
N PRO A 54 -7.24 -3.92 -9.36
CA PRO A 54 -6.35 -3.00 -8.65
C PRO A 54 -4.87 -3.19 -9.02
N ARG A 55 -4.45 -4.42 -9.31
CA ARG A 55 -3.07 -4.75 -9.71
C ARG A 55 -2.73 -4.13 -11.07
N ALA A 56 -3.60 -4.31 -12.05
CA ALA A 56 -3.43 -3.69 -13.36
C ALA A 56 -3.52 -2.16 -13.29
N ALA A 57 -4.33 -1.63 -12.39
CA ALA A 57 -4.43 -0.20 -12.16
C ALA A 57 -3.14 0.36 -11.50
N SER A 58 -2.54 -0.36 -10.55
CA SER A 58 -1.27 0.00 -9.90
C SER A 58 -0.12 0.03 -10.90
N LEU A 59 0.00 -0.99 -11.74
CA LEU A 59 1.01 -1.04 -12.80
C LEU A 59 0.91 0.17 -13.75
N ARG A 60 -0.29 0.53 -14.19
CA ARG A 60 -0.50 1.69 -15.07
C ARG A 60 -0.20 3.03 -14.40
N ARG A 61 -0.42 3.13 -13.08
CA ARG A 61 -0.14 4.35 -12.31
C ARG A 61 1.31 4.45 -11.87
N GLY A 62 2.08 3.36 -11.95
CA GLY A 62 3.43 3.26 -11.41
C GLY A 62 3.47 3.38 -9.88
N ARG A 63 2.32 3.15 -9.19
CA ARG A 63 2.18 3.26 -7.74
C ARG A 63 1.29 2.15 -7.22
N SER A 64 1.73 1.53 -6.13
CA SER A 64 1.01 0.44 -5.48
C SER A 64 -0.17 0.92 -4.62
N GLY A 65 -0.06 2.12 -4.06
CA GLY A 65 -0.94 2.62 -3.02
C GLY A 65 -0.66 1.96 -1.67
N ILE A 66 0.57 1.49 -1.42
CA ILE A 66 0.93 0.78 -0.19
C ILE A 66 2.07 1.51 0.50
N VAL A 67 1.90 1.79 1.79
CA VAL A 67 2.95 2.25 2.71
C VAL A 67 3.33 1.10 3.62
N GLY A 68 4.61 0.72 3.62
CA GLY A 68 5.14 -0.31 4.52
C GLY A 68 5.42 0.29 5.90
N VAL A 69 5.04 -0.43 6.96
CA VAL A 69 5.45 -0.10 8.34
C VAL A 69 6.27 -1.27 8.86
N VAL A 70 7.51 -1.00 9.18
CA VAL A 70 8.47 -2.01 9.68
C VAL A 70 8.69 -1.77 11.16
N PHE A 71 8.39 -2.78 11.96
CA PHE A 71 8.69 -2.80 13.39
C PHE A 71 9.97 -3.61 13.63
N GLU A 72 10.86 -3.06 14.42
CA GLU A 72 12.05 -3.75 14.90
C GLU A 72 11.71 -4.93 15.82
N GLU A 73 10.72 -4.76 16.67
CA GLU A 73 10.28 -5.78 17.62
C GLU A 73 9.16 -6.67 17.07
N HIS A 74 8.83 -7.72 17.84
CA HIS A 74 7.66 -8.53 17.53
C HIS A 74 6.37 -7.71 17.59
N LEU A 75 5.48 -7.86 16.61
CA LEU A 75 4.22 -7.14 16.54
C LEU A 75 3.37 -7.32 17.81
N GLY A 76 3.41 -8.52 18.44
CA GLY A 76 2.71 -8.75 19.71
C GLY A 76 3.19 -7.84 20.82
N ALA A 77 4.49 -7.55 20.91
CA ALA A 77 5.05 -6.61 21.89
C ALA A 77 4.71 -5.16 21.50
N ALA A 78 4.84 -4.82 20.21
CA ALA A 78 4.51 -3.50 19.70
C ALA A 78 3.06 -3.10 20.00
N PHE A 79 2.10 -4.01 19.81
CA PHE A 79 0.68 -3.73 20.07
C PHE A 79 0.27 -3.75 21.56
N LEU A 80 1.14 -4.21 22.45
CA LEU A 80 0.96 -4.06 23.89
C LEU A 80 1.44 -2.69 24.40
N ASP A 81 2.22 -1.95 23.63
CA ASP A 81 2.69 -0.62 23.96
C ASP A 81 1.63 0.42 23.54
N PRO A 82 1.02 1.15 24.52
CA PRO A 82 -0.01 2.15 24.21
C PRO A 82 0.48 3.27 23.28
N VAL A 83 1.75 3.66 23.38
CA VAL A 83 2.33 4.71 22.54
C VAL A 83 2.40 4.25 21.09
N LYS A 84 2.83 3.02 20.85
CA LYS A 84 2.89 2.44 19.50
C LYS A 84 1.51 2.21 18.91
N THR A 85 0.54 1.84 19.76
CA THR A 85 -0.85 1.71 19.32
C THR A 85 -1.41 3.04 18.85
N LEU A 86 -1.24 4.13 19.62
CA LEU A 86 -1.64 5.48 19.20
C LEU A 86 -0.91 5.97 17.94
N MET A 87 0.36 5.60 17.80
CA MET A 87 1.15 5.91 16.61
C MET A 87 0.58 5.20 15.39
N MET A 88 0.15 3.95 15.53
CA MET A 88 -0.48 3.19 14.45
C MET A 88 -1.84 3.76 14.04
N ASP A 89 -2.63 4.24 14.99
CA ASP A 89 -3.89 4.94 14.69
C ASP A 89 -3.60 6.18 13.83
N GLY A 90 -2.66 7.03 14.25
CA GLY A 90 -2.28 8.22 13.50
C GLY A 90 -1.70 7.91 12.11
N LEU A 91 -0.89 6.85 11.98
CA LEU A 91 -0.37 6.39 10.69
C LEU A 91 -1.50 5.88 9.78
N THR A 92 -2.46 5.14 10.34
CA THR A 92 -3.59 4.61 9.58
C THR A 92 -4.44 5.75 9.02
N ASP A 93 -4.77 6.75 9.84
CA ASP A 93 -5.54 7.92 9.42
C ASP A 93 -4.80 8.74 8.36
N GLY A 94 -3.50 8.99 8.59
CA GLY A 94 -2.66 9.72 7.64
C GLY A 94 -2.55 9.04 6.29
N VAL A 95 -2.32 7.72 6.28
CA VAL A 95 -2.19 6.94 5.05
C VAL A 95 -3.55 6.81 4.33
N ALA A 96 -4.65 6.65 5.07
CA ALA A 96 -6.00 6.62 4.50
C ALA A 96 -6.35 7.94 3.81
N SER A 97 -5.95 9.09 4.37
CA SER A 97 -6.16 10.41 3.74
C SER A 97 -5.45 10.57 2.39
N LEU A 98 -4.38 9.80 2.16
CA LEU A 98 -3.66 9.72 0.88
C LEU A 98 -4.28 8.71 -0.09
N GLY A 99 -5.33 8.01 0.29
CA GLY A 99 -5.94 6.93 -0.51
C GLY A 99 -5.03 5.70 -0.63
N ALA A 100 -4.15 5.48 0.33
CA ALA A 100 -3.24 4.34 0.41
C ALA A 100 -3.62 3.39 1.56
N GLY A 101 -3.00 2.21 1.60
CA GLY A 101 -3.15 1.24 2.66
C GLY A 101 -1.82 0.99 3.38
N LEU A 102 -1.88 0.48 4.62
CA LEU A 102 -0.71 0.06 5.38
C LEU A 102 -0.42 -1.42 5.17
N LEU A 103 0.86 -1.75 5.02
CA LEU A 103 1.37 -3.10 5.05
C LEU A 103 2.34 -3.23 6.24
N LEU A 104 1.97 -4.05 7.22
CA LEU A 104 2.84 -4.31 8.37
C LEU A 104 3.88 -5.36 7.99
N LEU A 105 5.13 -5.03 8.22
CA LEU A 105 6.29 -5.87 7.92
C LEU A 105 7.12 -6.08 9.16
N ARG A 106 7.76 -7.24 9.23
CA ARG A 106 8.80 -7.52 10.22
C ARG A 106 10.17 -7.24 9.61
N ASP A 107 11.07 -6.78 10.45
CA ASP A 107 12.43 -6.46 10.06
C ASP A 107 13.21 -7.69 9.55
N HIS A 108 12.94 -8.87 10.10
CA HIS A 108 13.64 -10.06 9.70
C HIS A 108 12.72 -11.15 9.13
N ALA A 109 13.20 -11.77 8.07
CA ALA A 109 12.58 -12.95 7.50
C ALA A 109 12.98 -14.19 8.30
N PRO A 110 12.11 -15.21 8.37
CA PRO A 110 12.51 -16.53 8.84
C PRO A 110 13.70 -17.07 8.02
N LEU A 111 14.57 -17.89 8.65
CA LEU A 111 15.69 -18.52 7.98
C LEU A 111 15.25 -19.22 6.67
N GLY A 112 15.92 -18.90 5.57
CA GLY A 112 15.65 -19.50 4.25
C GLY A 112 14.54 -18.83 3.44
N THR A 113 13.99 -17.71 3.89
CA THR A 113 13.04 -16.91 3.11
C THR A 113 13.63 -15.55 2.77
N GLU A 114 13.32 -15.04 1.58
CA GLU A 114 13.68 -13.66 1.23
C GLU A 114 12.88 -12.67 2.10
N PRO A 115 13.53 -11.59 2.60
CA PRO A 115 12.84 -10.56 3.36
C PRO A 115 11.74 -9.93 2.50
N THR A 116 10.50 -9.89 3.02
CA THR A 116 9.37 -9.29 2.30
C THR A 116 9.64 -7.82 1.93
N LEU A 117 10.47 -7.13 2.70
CA LEU A 117 10.87 -5.76 2.44
C LEU A 117 11.62 -5.58 1.11
N THR A 118 12.31 -6.62 0.61
CA THR A 118 13.01 -6.58 -0.68
C THR A 118 12.06 -6.65 -1.87
N THR A 119 10.92 -7.32 -1.72
CA THR A 119 10.00 -7.65 -2.83
C THR A 119 8.65 -6.96 -2.76
N ALA A 120 8.22 -6.49 -1.57
CA ALA A 120 6.93 -5.84 -1.39
C ALA A 120 6.81 -4.59 -2.26
N PRO A 121 5.68 -4.39 -2.96
CA PRO A 121 5.44 -3.22 -3.80
C PRO A 121 5.05 -2.02 -2.92
N LEU A 122 6.04 -1.30 -2.39
CA LEU A 122 5.85 -0.16 -1.49
C LEU A 122 6.07 1.16 -2.23
N ASP A 123 5.20 2.13 -2.00
CA ASP A 123 5.37 3.53 -2.46
C ASP A 123 6.13 4.38 -1.43
N ALA A 124 6.08 4.00 -0.16
CA ALA A 124 6.82 4.62 0.93
C ALA A 124 7.00 3.61 2.08
N ALA A 125 7.90 3.91 3.01
CA ALA A 125 8.13 3.11 4.20
C ALA A 125 8.21 3.97 5.46
N VAL A 126 7.73 3.43 6.58
CA VAL A 126 7.93 3.96 7.93
C VAL A 126 8.66 2.89 8.73
N LEU A 127 9.80 3.25 9.28
CA LEU A 127 10.59 2.35 10.13
C LEU A 127 10.45 2.80 11.58
N ILE A 128 10.08 1.88 12.47
CA ILE A 128 9.82 2.17 13.90
C ILE A 128 10.75 1.33 14.76
N GLY A 129 11.64 2.01 15.46
CA GLY A 129 12.62 1.38 16.34
C GLY A 129 13.95 2.08 16.33
N CYS A 130 14.91 1.58 17.12
CA CYS A 130 16.17 2.27 17.36
C CYS A 130 17.44 1.37 17.37
N SER A 131 17.35 0.11 17.01
CA SER A 131 18.52 -0.79 16.99
C SER A 131 19.29 -0.79 15.68
N GLY A 132 20.41 -1.50 15.71
CA GLY A 132 21.22 -1.75 14.51
C GLY A 132 20.49 -2.51 13.41
N MET A 133 19.48 -3.31 13.74
CA MET A 133 18.69 -4.09 12.77
C MET A 133 17.87 -3.16 11.85
N LEU A 134 17.37 -2.04 12.39
CA LEU A 134 16.67 -1.04 11.59
C LEU A 134 17.55 -0.46 10.48
N ARG A 135 18.87 -0.46 10.65
CA ARG A 135 19.83 0.00 9.61
C ARG A 135 19.82 -0.91 8.38
N GLU A 136 19.62 -2.21 8.54
CA GLU A 136 19.53 -3.14 7.42
C GLU A 136 18.25 -2.86 6.62
N SER A 137 17.12 -2.73 7.31
CA SER A 137 15.85 -2.35 6.68
C SER A 137 15.94 -0.99 6.00
N LEU A 138 16.61 -0.01 6.61
CA LEU A 138 16.85 1.31 6.03
C LEU A 138 17.70 1.22 4.76
N ALA A 139 18.77 0.42 4.77
CA ALA A 139 19.61 0.20 3.60
C ALA A 139 18.83 -0.41 2.44
N VAL A 140 17.95 -1.39 2.72
CA VAL A 140 17.09 -2.03 1.71
C VAL A 140 16.14 -1.03 1.07
N VAL A 141 15.39 -0.25 1.86
CA VAL A 141 14.41 0.71 1.30
C VAL A 141 15.10 1.84 0.54
N THR A 142 16.25 2.30 1.02
CA THR A 142 17.06 3.34 0.35
C THR A 142 17.61 2.83 -0.98
N ALA A 143 18.17 1.62 -1.02
CA ALA A 143 18.67 1.01 -2.25
C ALA A 143 17.57 0.81 -3.30
N ARG A 144 16.33 0.61 -2.86
CA ARG A 144 15.14 0.53 -3.73
C ARG A 144 14.61 1.91 -4.16
N GLY A 145 15.16 3.00 -3.68
CA GLY A 145 14.67 4.35 -3.93
C GLY A 145 13.28 4.63 -3.31
N ILE A 146 12.90 3.90 -2.27
CA ILE A 146 11.62 4.07 -1.58
C ILE A 146 11.75 5.23 -0.58
N PRO A 147 10.91 6.27 -0.66
CA PRO A 147 10.83 7.32 0.36
C PRO A 147 10.60 6.71 1.75
N VAL A 148 11.37 7.16 2.74
CA VAL A 148 11.33 6.57 4.09
C VAL A 148 11.29 7.64 5.17
N VAL A 149 10.54 7.36 6.24
CA VAL A 149 10.53 8.12 7.50
C VAL A 149 10.92 7.17 8.62
N VAL A 150 11.77 7.63 9.54
CA VAL A 150 12.16 6.85 10.73
C VAL A 150 11.52 7.46 11.98
N ILE A 151 10.91 6.62 12.80
CA ILE A 151 10.32 7.01 14.08
C ILE A 151 11.12 6.36 15.21
N GLU A 152 11.53 7.17 16.19
CA GLU A 152 12.36 6.79 17.35
C GLU A 152 13.76 6.26 16.99
N GLY A 153 14.17 6.29 15.73
CA GLY A 153 15.44 5.76 15.28
C GLY A 153 16.46 6.81 14.82
N ASP A 154 17.70 6.38 14.66
CA ASP A 154 18.74 7.17 13.99
C ASP A 154 18.86 6.76 12.52
N ALA A 155 18.47 7.66 11.64
CA ALA A 155 18.44 7.42 10.20
C ALA A 155 19.63 8.02 9.43
N GLY A 156 20.57 8.67 10.12
CA GLY A 156 21.62 9.44 9.45
C GLY A 156 21.14 10.80 8.92
N GLU A 157 21.96 11.46 8.11
CA GLU A 157 21.64 12.76 7.51
C GLU A 157 20.67 12.60 6.32
N GLY A 158 19.78 13.59 6.16
CA GLY A 158 18.89 13.67 4.99
C GLY A 158 17.63 12.82 5.03
N ILE A 159 17.43 11.96 6.03
CA ILE A 159 16.21 11.16 6.18
C ILE A 159 15.30 11.80 7.23
N PRO A 160 13.99 12.04 6.91
CA PRO A 160 13.05 12.57 7.88
C PRO A 160 12.92 11.67 9.12
N LYS A 161 13.01 12.29 10.29
CA LYS A 161 12.90 11.62 11.60
C LYS A 161 11.76 12.21 12.41
N ILE A 162 11.05 11.36 13.12
CA ILE A 162 10.02 11.75 14.10
C ILE A 162 10.41 11.17 15.46
N GLY A 163 10.41 11.99 16.50
CA GLY A 163 10.76 11.59 17.85
C GLY A 163 12.23 11.89 18.21
N ARG A 164 12.56 11.77 19.50
CA ARG A 164 13.94 11.91 20.00
C ARG A 164 14.67 10.60 19.82
N ALA A 165 15.87 10.64 19.27
CA ALA A 165 16.80 9.51 19.26
C ALA A 165 17.30 9.23 20.71
N SER A 166 16.43 8.67 21.57
CA SER A 166 16.80 8.22 22.92
C SER A 166 17.52 6.87 22.92
N CYS A 167 17.90 6.40 21.75
CA CYS A 167 18.53 5.10 21.54
C CYS A 167 19.95 4.99 22.10
N ARG A 168 20.55 6.08 22.55
CA ARG A 168 21.93 6.07 23.09
C ARG A 168 22.06 5.54 24.52
N GLU A 169 20.95 5.28 25.22
CA GLU A 169 20.98 4.95 26.66
C GLU A 169 20.49 3.55 27.02
N ARG A 170 20.20 2.69 26.04
CA ARG A 170 19.84 1.28 26.31
C ARG A 170 20.94 0.35 25.80
N VAL A 171 22.04 0.33 26.51
CA VAL A 171 23.06 -0.74 26.45
C VAL A 171 22.99 -1.53 27.73
#